data_a4f31b0b27179e16d252f6c927217a3e
#
_entry.id   a4f31b0b27179e16d252f6c927217a3e
#
_cell.length_a   1.000
_cell.length_b   1.000
_cell.length_c   1.000
_cell.angle_alpha   90.00
_cell.angle_beta   90.00
_cell.angle_gamma   90.00
#
_symmetry.space_group_name_H-M   'P 1'
#
loop_
_entity.id
_entity.type
_entity.pdbx_description
1 polymer ?
#
loop_
_entity_poly.entity_id
_entity_poly.type
_entity_poly.pdbx_seq_one_letter_code
_entity_poly.pdbx_strand_id
1 'polypeptide(L)'
;MQRKRPGAGTILAGWLAAGVAHAQAASAQPTPLPVFDFPQSGVEFETGDTWRFSNQTFRLYGVQSCIRGTTFTNSVGVKRDCGEASLAYAAALIRDVRPRCTAIAQAGAPPVIYTVCAAHVGQNTLDLGTILITEGWAFAATDGNGKPIEFDYAVAEREARKARRGLWAAPDLPDPTQILLDAARSAAHP
;
A
#
# COMPACT_ATOMS: atom_id res chain seq x y z
N MET A 1 0.01 -20.53 -101.98
CA MET A 1 1.04 -20.49 -100.95
C MET A 1 0.54 -19.78 -99.70
N GLN A 2 0.04 -20.51 -98.70
CA GLN A 2 -0.54 -19.95 -97.48
C GLN A 2 0.36 -20.29 -96.32
N ARG A 3 0.95 -19.28 -95.66
CA ARG A 3 1.76 -19.43 -94.44
C ARG A 3 0.85 -19.51 -93.21
N LYS A 4 0.91 -20.64 -92.53
CA LYS A 4 0.33 -20.84 -91.17
C LYS A 4 1.11 -20.03 -90.16
N ARG A 5 0.41 -19.26 -89.33
CA ARG A 5 0.95 -18.61 -88.09
C ARG A 5 0.77 -19.56 -86.91
N PRO A 6 1.74 -19.69 -86.03
CA PRO A 6 1.58 -20.45 -84.80
C PRO A 6 0.86 -19.65 -83.75
N GLY A 7 -0.01 -20.34 -83.01
CA GLY A 7 -0.83 -19.74 -81.88
C GLY A 7 0.02 -19.44 -80.70
N ALA A 8 -0.28 -18.29 -80.08
CA ALA A 8 0.25 -17.83 -78.80
C ALA A 8 -0.46 -18.56 -77.66
N GLY A 9 0.27 -19.35 -76.88
CA GLY A 9 -0.18 -19.98 -75.68
C GLY A 9 -0.22 -18.94 -74.51
N THR A 10 -1.39 -18.72 -73.92
CA THR A 10 -1.58 -17.84 -72.73
C THR A 10 -1.22 -18.64 -71.50
N ILE A 11 -0.13 -18.25 -70.80
CA ILE A 11 0.25 -18.80 -69.51
C ILE A 11 -0.52 -18.03 -68.44
N LEU A 12 -1.46 -18.68 -67.76
CA LEU A 12 -2.14 -18.19 -66.59
C LEU A 12 -1.20 -18.41 -65.38
N ALA A 13 -0.60 -17.31 -64.90
CA ALA A 13 0.16 -17.30 -63.66
C ALA A 13 -0.83 -17.20 -62.48
N GLY A 14 -1.04 -18.31 -61.79
CA GLY A 14 -1.80 -18.33 -60.51
C GLY A 14 -1.02 -17.68 -59.38
N TRP A 15 -1.53 -16.60 -58.85
CA TRP A 15 -0.99 -15.99 -57.63
C TRP A 15 -1.54 -16.74 -56.42
N LEU A 16 -0.69 -17.51 -55.72
CA LEU A 16 -0.99 -18.04 -54.38
C LEU A 16 -0.79 -16.91 -53.37
N ALA A 17 -1.89 -16.32 -52.91
CA ALA A 17 -1.88 -15.38 -51.78
C ALA A 17 -1.69 -16.17 -50.47
N ALA A 18 -0.47 -16.18 -49.93
CA ALA A 18 -0.20 -16.70 -48.60
C ALA A 18 -0.82 -15.73 -47.57
N GLY A 19 -1.96 -16.09 -46.97
CA GLY A 19 -2.57 -15.38 -45.90
C GLY A 19 -1.71 -15.50 -44.62
N VAL A 20 -1.08 -14.42 -44.20
CA VAL A 20 -0.40 -14.32 -42.89
C VAL A 20 -1.46 -14.15 -41.81
N ALA A 21 -1.75 -15.25 -41.11
CA ALA A 21 -2.61 -15.17 -39.92
C ALA A 21 -1.87 -14.39 -38.82
N HIS A 22 -2.29 -13.15 -38.60
CA HIS A 22 -1.84 -12.37 -37.43
C HIS A 22 -2.53 -12.93 -36.19
N ALA A 23 -1.80 -13.70 -35.38
CA ALA A 23 -2.23 -14.05 -34.04
C ALA A 23 -2.23 -12.77 -33.19
N GLN A 24 -3.42 -12.20 -32.96
CA GLN A 24 -3.60 -11.11 -32.01
C GLN A 24 -3.35 -11.69 -30.62
N ALA A 25 -2.24 -11.31 -29.99
CA ALA A 25 -2.01 -11.56 -28.58
C ALA A 25 -3.12 -10.83 -27.81
N ALA A 26 -4.04 -11.60 -27.23
CA ALA A 26 -5.04 -11.03 -26.31
C ALA A 26 -4.26 -10.41 -25.15
N SER A 27 -4.29 -9.08 -25.04
CA SER A 27 -3.78 -8.36 -23.88
C SER A 27 -4.60 -8.81 -22.67
N ALA A 28 -3.98 -9.59 -21.77
CA ALA A 28 -4.60 -9.95 -20.50
C ALA A 28 -4.91 -8.65 -19.74
N GLN A 29 -6.19 -8.34 -19.56
CA GLN A 29 -6.60 -7.24 -18.72
C GLN A 29 -6.15 -7.54 -17.28
N PRO A 30 -5.52 -6.59 -16.57
CA PRO A 30 -5.15 -6.79 -15.19
C PRO A 30 -6.41 -7.14 -14.38
N THR A 31 -6.36 -8.26 -13.67
CA THR A 31 -7.44 -8.66 -12.75
C THR A 31 -7.62 -7.56 -11.72
N PRO A 32 -8.85 -7.02 -11.53
CA PRO A 32 -9.09 -6.03 -10.50
C PRO A 32 -8.64 -6.55 -9.14
N LEU A 33 -7.90 -5.74 -8.39
CA LEU A 33 -7.47 -6.09 -7.04
C LEU A 33 -8.71 -6.24 -6.14
N PRO A 34 -8.75 -7.25 -5.25
CA PRO A 34 -9.90 -7.50 -4.42
C PRO A 34 -10.17 -6.32 -3.48
N VAL A 35 -11.39 -5.81 -3.53
CA VAL A 35 -11.90 -4.77 -2.63
C VAL A 35 -12.77 -5.45 -1.58
N PHE A 36 -12.59 -5.10 -0.31
CA PHE A 36 -13.34 -5.66 0.80
C PHE A 36 -13.66 -4.59 1.84
N ASP A 37 -14.78 -4.76 2.54
CA ASP A 37 -15.09 -3.94 3.69
C ASP A 37 -14.24 -4.38 4.87
N PHE A 38 -13.71 -3.43 5.66
CA PHE A 38 -12.93 -3.76 6.85
C PHE A 38 -13.81 -4.57 7.82
N PRO A 39 -13.39 -5.77 8.27
CA PRO A 39 -14.19 -6.61 9.13
C PRO A 39 -14.49 -5.92 10.47
N GLN A 40 -15.76 -5.98 10.92
CA GLN A 40 -16.18 -5.34 12.16
C GLN A 40 -16.09 -6.25 13.39
N SER A 41 -15.76 -7.53 13.19
CA SER A 41 -15.57 -8.52 14.24
C SER A 41 -14.52 -9.55 13.84
N GLY A 42 -13.91 -10.22 14.82
CA GLY A 42 -12.88 -11.23 14.58
C GLY A 42 -11.55 -10.68 14.09
N VAL A 43 -11.31 -9.36 14.24
CA VAL A 43 -10.05 -8.71 13.91
C VAL A 43 -9.17 -8.62 15.14
N GLU A 44 -7.93 -9.02 14.99
CA GLU A 44 -6.88 -8.86 16.01
C GLU A 44 -5.88 -7.80 15.53
N PHE A 45 -5.83 -6.65 16.20
CA PHE A 45 -4.83 -5.63 15.91
C PHE A 45 -3.47 -6.02 16.50
N GLU A 46 -2.45 -6.16 15.66
CA GLU A 46 -1.06 -6.37 16.09
C GLU A 46 -0.37 -5.03 16.40
N THR A 47 -0.58 -4.05 15.52
CA THR A 47 -0.09 -2.67 15.65
C THR A 47 -1.15 -1.69 15.12
N GLY A 48 -0.90 -0.39 15.16
CA GLY A 48 -1.83 0.61 14.60
C GLY A 48 -1.92 0.59 13.07
N ASP A 49 -1.04 -0.13 12.39
CA ASP A 49 -1.01 -0.28 10.93
C ASP A 49 -1.17 -1.74 10.45
N THR A 50 -1.22 -2.71 11.39
CA THR A 50 -1.22 -4.14 11.07
C THR A 50 -2.28 -4.89 11.88
N TRP A 51 -3.04 -5.75 11.20
CA TRP A 51 -4.05 -6.58 11.83
C TRP A 51 -4.11 -7.97 11.22
N ARG A 52 -4.71 -8.91 11.97
CA ARG A 52 -5.01 -10.28 11.53
C ARG A 52 -6.52 -10.48 11.38
N PHE A 53 -6.90 -11.18 10.33
CA PHE A 53 -8.27 -11.62 10.10
C PHE A 53 -8.25 -12.90 9.27
N SER A 54 -9.04 -13.92 9.66
CA SER A 54 -9.14 -15.22 8.95
C SER A 54 -7.77 -15.86 8.63
N ASN A 55 -6.85 -15.86 9.61
CA ASN A 55 -5.48 -16.37 9.48
C ASN A 55 -4.59 -15.64 8.45
N GLN A 56 -5.00 -14.47 8.00
CA GLN A 56 -4.21 -13.61 7.13
C GLN A 56 -3.76 -12.36 7.88
N THR A 57 -2.53 -11.91 7.62
CA THR A 57 -2.02 -10.65 8.13
C THR A 57 -2.15 -9.57 7.07
N PHE A 58 -2.74 -8.46 7.45
CA PHE A 58 -2.92 -7.26 6.62
C PHE A 58 -2.13 -6.10 7.20
N ARG A 59 -1.61 -5.24 6.34
CA ARG A 59 -0.91 -4.03 6.74
C ARG A 59 -1.27 -2.87 5.83
N LEU A 60 -1.45 -1.68 6.41
CA LEU A 60 -1.61 -0.44 5.65
C LEU A 60 -0.31 -0.13 4.90
N TYR A 61 -0.42 0.00 3.57
CA TYR A 61 0.72 0.32 2.72
C TYR A 61 1.21 1.74 2.97
N GLY A 62 2.52 1.90 3.08
CA GLY A 62 3.13 3.21 3.29
C GLY A 62 2.94 3.82 4.68
N VAL A 63 2.25 3.13 5.60
CA VAL A 63 2.00 3.58 6.98
C VAL A 63 2.88 2.81 7.95
N GLN A 64 3.40 3.50 8.96
CA GLN A 64 4.16 2.94 10.07
C GLN A 64 3.53 3.35 11.39
N SER A 65 3.12 2.38 12.18
CA SER A 65 2.70 2.60 13.58
C SER A 65 3.89 2.95 14.46
N CYS A 66 3.66 3.61 15.57
CA CYS A 66 4.69 3.72 16.60
C CYS A 66 5.10 2.33 17.12
N ILE A 67 6.34 2.20 17.58
CA ILE A 67 6.91 0.92 17.99
C ILE A 67 6.47 0.58 19.42
N ARG A 68 5.91 -0.61 19.63
CA ARG A 68 5.58 -1.13 20.96
C ARG A 68 6.83 -1.25 21.83
N GLY A 69 6.66 -1.02 23.13
CA GLY A 69 7.77 -1.01 24.08
C GLY A 69 8.55 0.30 24.11
N THR A 70 8.31 1.22 23.17
CA THR A 70 8.84 2.60 23.25
C THR A 70 7.84 3.49 23.99
N THR A 71 8.34 4.54 24.66
CA THR A 71 7.49 5.38 25.52
C THR A 71 7.59 6.85 25.13
N PHE A 72 6.50 7.57 25.34
CA PHE A 72 6.43 9.02 25.28
C PHE A 72 5.71 9.56 26.52
N THR A 73 5.92 10.83 26.84
CA THR A 73 5.27 11.50 27.97
C THR A 73 4.09 12.32 27.44
N ASN A 74 2.88 11.98 27.89
CA ASN A 74 1.66 12.68 27.46
C ASN A 74 1.55 14.08 28.10
N SER A 75 0.52 14.85 27.71
CA SER A 75 0.30 16.23 28.17
C SER A 75 0.10 16.39 29.67
N VAL A 76 -0.21 15.31 30.41
CA VAL A 76 -0.35 15.30 31.87
C VAL A 76 0.87 14.72 32.59
N GLY A 77 2.00 14.56 31.88
CA GLY A 77 3.27 14.11 32.46
C GLY A 77 3.36 12.60 32.73
N VAL A 78 2.46 11.79 32.16
CA VAL A 78 2.45 10.35 32.36
C VAL A 78 3.10 9.65 31.16
N LYS A 79 4.05 8.75 31.44
CA LYS A 79 4.65 7.88 30.40
C LYS A 79 3.64 6.87 29.88
N ARG A 80 3.55 6.74 28.56
CA ARG A 80 2.67 5.83 27.84
C ARG A 80 3.47 5.05 26.80
N ASP A 81 3.05 3.82 26.52
CA ASP A 81 3.56 3.06 25.39
C ASP A 81 3.08 3.68 24.10
N CYS A 82 4.01 3.97 23.19
CA CYS A 82 3.72 4.67 21.94
C CYS A 82 2.96 3.77 20.95
N GLY A 83 3.35 2.51 20.84
CA GLY A 83 2.68 1.56 19.95
C GLY A 83 1.25 1.26 20.40
N GLU A 84 1.02 1.12 21.72
CA GLU A 84 -0.33 0.94 22.27
C GLU A 84 -1.23 2.16 22.02
N ALA A 85 -0.69 3.37 22.16
CA ALA A 85 -1.44 4.59 21.88
C ALA A 85 -1.81 4.71 20.40
N SER A 86 -0.87 4.45 19.51
CA SER A 86 -1.09 4.39 18.05
C SER A 86 -2.16 3.35 17.67
N LEU A 87 -2.05 2.13 18.22
CA LEU A 87 -3.01 1.05 18.00
C LEU A 87 -4.42 1.42 18.49
N ALA A 88 -4.53 1.93 19.72
CA ALA A 88 -5.83 2.29 20.31
C ALA A 88 -6.56 3.32 19.46
N TYR A 89 -5.84 4.34 18.96
CA TYR A 89 -6.41 5.34 18.07
C TYR A 89 -6.85 4.74 16.73
N ALA A 90 -5.98 3.96 16.08
CA ALA A 90 -6.29 3.33 14.79
C ALA A 90 -7.51 2.41 14.89
N ALA A 91 -7.58 1.57 15.93
CA ALA A 91 -8.71 0.68 16.15
C ALA A 91 -10.03 1.43 16.39
N ALA A 92 -10.00 2.52 17.15
CA ALA A 92 -11.16 3.38 17.38
C ALA A 92 -11.62 4.07 16.08
N LEU A 93 -10.69 4.66 15.33
CA LEU A 93 -10.99 5.30 14.04
C LEU A 93 -11.59 4.31 13.05
N ILE A 94 -10.97 3.14 12.86
CA ILE A 94 -11.43 2.11 11.93
C ILE A 94 -12.85 1.64 12.27
N ARG A 95 -13.15 1.43 13.55
CA ARG A 95 -14.49 1.06 14.01
C ARG A 95 -15.51 2.14 13.64
N ASP A 96 -15.15 3.41 13.80
CA ASP A 96 -16.06 4.53 13.60
C ASP A 96 -16.29 4.83 12.10
N VAL A 97 -15.23 4.78 11.27
CA VAL A 97 -15.30 5.13 9.84
C VAL A 97 -15.60 3.94 8.92
N ARG A 98 -15.45 2.71 9.40
CA ARG A 98 -15.72 1.46 8.65
C ARG A 98 -15.17 1.49 7.22
N PRO A 99 -13.84 1.55 7.06
CA PRO A 99 -13.23 1.78 5.76
C PRO A 99 -13.41 0.58 4.82
N ARG A 100 -13.32 0.84 3.51
CA ARG A 100 -13.18 -0.18 2.47
C ARG A 100 -11.73 -0.25 2.05
N CYS A 101 -11.21 -1.47 1.96
CA CYS A 101 -9.80 -1.72 1.67
C CYS A 101 -9.62 -2.42 0.32
N THR A 102 -8.53 -2.12 -0.36
CA THR A 102 -8.06 -2.80 -1.57
C THR A 102 -6.71 -3.42 -1.28
N ALA A 103 -6.57 -4.73 -1.49
CA ALA A 103 -5.27 -5.40 -1.43
C ALA A 103 -4.45 -4.98 -2.66
N ILE A 104 -3.25 -4.44 -2.45
CA ILE A 104 -2.41 -3.91 -3.54
C ILE A 104 -1.14 -4.72 -3.76
N ALA A 105 -0.66 -5.44 -2.75
CA ALA A 105 0.54 -6.27 -2.81
C ALA A 105 0.49 -7.38 -1.77
N GLN A 106 1.35 -8.38 -1.94
CA GLN A 106 1.61 -9.41 -0.94
C GLN A 106 3.10 -9.70 -0.92
N ALA A 107 3.70 -9.76 0.26
CA ALA A 107 5.13 -10.05 0.42
C ALA A 107 5.43 -10.72 1.77
N GLY A 108 6.62 -11.31 1.87
CA GLY A 108 7.12 -11.94 3.10
C GLY A 108 6.79 -13.42 3.23
N ALA A 109 7.41 -14.04 4.26
CA ALA A 109 7.18 -15.41 4.66
C ALA A 109 7.17 -15.46 6.21
N PRO A 110 6.00 -15.57 6.86
CA PRO A 110 4.65 -15.70 6.29
C PRO A 110 4.21 -14.46 5.48
N PRO A 111 3.24 -14.63 4.53
CA PRO A 111 2.83 -13.54 3.67
C PRO A 111 2.02 -12.48 4.43
N VAL A 112 2.32 -11.20 4.14
CA VAL A 112 1.57 -10.02 4.58
C VAL A 112 0.88 -9.40 3.37
N ILE A 113 -0.41 -9.12 3.47
CA ILE A 113 -1.22 -8.46 2.45
C ILE A 113 -1.19 -6.97 2.71
N TYR A 114 -0.59 -6.21 1.80
CA TYR A 114 -0.57 -4.75 1.87
C TYR A 114 -1.85 -4.18 1.28
N THR A 115 -2.44 -3.23 2.00
CA THR A 115 -3.74 -2.66 1.65
C THR A 115 -3.71 -1.14 1.69
N VAL A 116 -4.53 -0.53 0.82
CA VAL A 116 -4.94 0.87 0.92
C VAL A 116 -6.42 0.88 1.27
N CYS A 117 -6.79 1.68 2.26
CA CYS A 117 -8.16 1.72 2.78
C CYS A 117 -8.76 3.12 2.63
N ALA A 118 -9.97 3.20 2.10
CA ALA A 118 -10.72 4.44 1.94
C ALA A 118 -11.81 4.54 3.02
N ALA A 119 -11.89 5.68 3.69
CA ALA A 119 -12.88 6.00 4.72
C ALA A 119 -13.79 7.15 4.27
N HIS A 120 -15.08 7.04 4.57
CA HIS A 120 -16.03 8.13 4.35
C HIS A 120 -16.10 9.01 5.62
N VAL A 121 -15.69 10.28 5.48
CA VAL A 121 -15.74 11.26 6.57
C VAL A 121 -16.60 12.45 6.10
N GLY A 122 -17.83 12.52 6.57
CA GLY A 122 -18.82 13.46 6.06
C GLY A 122 -19.14 13.22 4.59
N GLN A 123 -18.89 14.21 3.74
CA GLN A 123 -19.10 14.17 2.28
C GLN A 123 -17.84 13.68 1.51
N ASN A 124 -16.72 13.47 2.20
CA ASN A 124 -15.44 13.16 1.57
C ASN A 124 -15.08 11.68 1.72
N THR A 125 -14.40 11.16 0.71
CA THR A 125 -13.70 9.88 0.80
C THR A 125 -12.22 10.18 0.96
N LEU A 126 -11.65 9.74 2.08
CA LEU A 126 -10.27 10.00 2.45
C LEU A 126 -9.52 8.67 2.60
N ASP A 127 -8.24 8.69 2.27
CA ASP A 127 -7.35 7.58 2.55
C ASP A 127 -7.10 7.46 4.06
N LEU A 128 -7.24 6.23 4.61
CA LEU A 128 -7.11 5.96 6.03
C LEU A 128 -5.69 6.25 6.55
N GLY A 129 -4.66 5.92 5.76
CA GLY A 129 -3.27 6.22 6.09
C GLY A 129 -3.04 7.72 6.21
N THR A 130 -3.58 8.50 5.26
CA THR A 130 -3.55 9.97 5.31
C THR A 130 -4.21 10.51 6.59
N ILE A 131 -5.38 9.96 6.99
CA ILE A 131 -6.05 10.40 8.22
C ILE A 131 -5.18 10.12 9.44
N LEU A 132 -4.69 8.88 9.59
CA LEU A 132 -3.87 8.47 10.74
C LEU A 132 -2.60 9.32 10.88
N ILE A 133 -1.93 9.60 9.76
CA ILE A 133 -0.69 10.39 9.73
C ILE A 133 -0.97 11.87 9.97
N THR A 134 -2.01 12.44 9.33
CA THR A 134 -2.38 13.85 9.50
C THR A 134 -2.81 14.15 10.93
N GLU A 135 -3.50 13.20 11.59
CA GLU A 135 -3.88 13.32 13.00
C GLU A 135 -2.72 12.99 13.96
N GLY A 136 -1.57 12.56 13.43
CA GLY A 136 -0.34 12.33 14.18
C GLY A 136 -0.32 11.05 15.02
N TRP A 137 -1.10 10.03 14.63
CA TRP A 137 -1.15 8.74 15.33
C TRP A 137 -0.44 7.62 14.57
N ALA A 138 0.05 7.92 13.36
CA ALA A 138 0.93 7.08 12.57
C ALA A 138 1.99 7.95 11.87
N PHE A 139 2.95 7.29 11.23
CA PHE A 139 4.10 7.88 10.57
C PHE A 139 4.14 7.40 9.11
N ALA A 140 4.80 8.14 8.24
CA ALA A 140 5.12 7.68 6.91
C ALA A 140 6.13 6.54 6.99
N ALA A 141 5.81 5.39 6.43
CA ALA A 141 6.76 4.28 6.34
C ALA A 141 7.90 4.63 5.38
N THR A 142 9.09 4.14 5.71
CA THR A 142 10.29 4.31 4.88
C THR A 142 10.85 2.97 4.43
N ASP A 143 11.61 2.98 3.34
CA ASP A 143 12.43 1.85 2.92
C ASP A 143 13.67 1.69 3.82
N GLY A 144 14.48 0.66 3.57
CA GLY A 144 15.71 0.39 4.33
C GLY A 144 16.79 1.50 4.26
N ASN A 145 16.62 2.49 3.39
CA ASN A 145 17.49 3.66 3.27
C ASN A 145 16.89 4.92 3.91
N GLY A 146 15.71 4.81 4.52
CA GLY A 146 15.00 5.93 5.12
C GLY A 146 14.23 6.79 4.12
N LYS A 147 14.08 6.36 2.86
CA LYS A 147 13.28 7.07 1.86
C LYS A 147 11.80 6.74 2.07
N PRO A 148 10.89 7.73 2.11
CA PRO A 148 9.46 7.47 2.20
C PRO A 148 8.95 6.55 1.10
N ILE A 149 8.11 5.56 1.47
CA ILE A 149 7.42 4.69 0.52
C ILE A 149 6.37 5.48 -0.25
N GLU A 150 5.62 6.34 0.47
CA GLU A 150 4.63 7.25 -0.11
C GLU A 150 5.01 8.70 0.20
N PHE A 151 5.24 9.50 -0.85
CA PHE A 151 5.68 10.89 -0.69
C PHE A 151 4.62 11.77 0.00
N ASP A 152 3.35 11.57 -0.35
CA ASP A 152 2.24 12.35 0.21
C ASP A 152 2.08 12.09 1.71
N TYR A 153 2.37 10.88 2.19
CA TYR A 153 2.38 10.55 3.61
C TYR A 153 3.52 11.28 4.35
N ALA A 154 4.69 11.38 3.74
CA ALA A 154 5.79 12.15 4.32
C ALA A 154 5.48 13.65 4.41
N VAL A 155 4.73 14.19 3.45
CA VAL A 155 4.23 15.57 3.50
C VAL A 155 3.22 15.73 4.64
N ALA A 156 2.24 14.82 4.74
CA ALA A 156 1.24 14.83 5.80
C ALA A 156 1.88 14.72 7.19
N GLU A 157 2.86 13.84 7.35
CA GLU A 157 3.62 13.70 8.61
C GLU A 157 4.33 14.99 9.01
N ARG A 158 5.02 15.61 8.06
CA ARG A 158 5.72 16.88 8.33
C ARG A 158 4.76 17.97 8.82
N GLU A 159 3.57 18.05 8.23
CA GLU A 159 2.55 19.03 8.66
C GLU A 159 1.94 18.66 10.04
N ALA A 160 1.70 17.37 10.30
CA ALA A 160 1.25 16.90 11.61
C ALA A 160 2.28 17.21 12.71
N ARG A 161 3.57 16.95 12.43
CA ARG A 161 4.70 17.25 13.33
C ARG A 161 4.82 18.74 13.61
N LYS A 162 4.75 19.58 12.57
CA LYS A 162 4.78 21.04 12.71
C LYS A 162 3.61 21.58 13.55
N ALA A 163 2.41 20.99 13.37
CA ALA A 163 1.22 21.34 14.11
C ALA A 163 1.12 20.67 15.49
N ARG A 164 2.09 19.81 15.86
CA ARG A 164 2.11 19.02 17.09
C ARG A 164 0.84 18.21 17.32
N ARG A 165 0.33 17.58 16.28
CA ARG A 165 -0.87 16.74 16.34
C ARG A 165 -0.56 15.38 16.95
N GLY A 166 -1.54 14.83 17.67
CA GLY A 166 -1.47 13.47 18.22
C GLY A 166 -0.21 13.22 19.06
N LEU A 167 0.54 12.20 18.69
CA LEU A 167 1.79 11.83 19.35
C LEU A 167 2.87 12.91 19.23
N TRP A 168 2.85 13.72 18.15
CA TRP A 168 3.81 14.82 17.94
C TRP A 168 3.71 15.96 18.97
N ALA A 169 2.68 15.95 19.83
CA ALA A 169 2.59 16.88 20.96
C ALA A 169 3.63 16.56 22.05
N ALA A 170 4.10 15.32 22.13
CA ALA A 170 5.09 14.89 23.10
C ALA A 170 6.52 15.26 22.64
N PRO A 171 7.30 15.98 23.47
CA PRO A 171 8.65 16.39 23.11
C PRO A 171 9.67 15.23 23.06
N ASP A 172 9.35 14.14 23.74
CA ASP A 172 10.18 12.92 23.87
C ASP A 172 9.62 11.75 23.02
N LEU A 173 8.83 12.07 21.97
CA LEU A 173 8.29 11.06 21.08
C LEU A 173 9.42 10.28 20.40
N PRO A 174 9.44 8.93 20.50
CA PRO A 174 10.40 8.11 19.78
C PRO A 174 10.13 8.19 18.27
N ASP A 175 11.19 8.26 17.47
CA ASP A 175 11.11 8.24 16.01
C ASP A 175 11.16 6.78 15.50
N PRO A 176 10.05 6.22 14.98
CA PRO A 176 10.01 4.84 14.52
C PRO A 176 10.99 4.57 13.37
N THR A 177 11.19 5.54 12.47
CA THR A 177 12.10 5.42 11.34
C THR A 177 13.54 5.23 11.83
N GLN A 178 14.00 6.05 12.78
CA GLN A 178 15.34 5.91 13.33
C GLN A 178 15.52 4.58 14.05
N ILE A 179 14.55 4.15 14.86
CA ILE A 179 14.59 2.86 15.58
C ILE A 179 14.73 1.70 14.60
N LEU A 180 13.93 1.69 13.51
CA LEU A 180 13.97 0.62 12.52
C LEU A 180 15.27 0.61 11.71
N LEU A 181 15.79 1.77 11.33
CA LEU A 181 17.07 1.89 10.64
C LEU A 181 18.25 1.46 11.53
N ASP A 182 18.23 1.82 12.81
CA ASP A 182 19.26 1.39 13.78
C ASP A 182 19.22 -0.13 13.99
N ALA A 183 18.03 -0.71 14.11
CA ALA A 183 17.85 -2.15 14.23
C ALA A 183 18.36 -2.89 12.98
N ALA A 184 18.06 -2.38 11.79
CA ALA A 184 18.53 -2.95 10.53
C ALA A 184 20.06 -2.90 10.41
N ARG A 185 20.69 -1.78 10.82
CA ARG A 185 22.15 -1.64 10.83
C ARG A 185 22.81 -2.60 11.82
N SER A 186 22.25 -2.74 13.01
CA SER A 186 22.75 -3.67 14.01
C SER A 186 22.67 -5.14 13.58
N ALA A 187 21.61 -5.50 12.82
CA ALA A 187 21.45 -6.85 12.27
C ALA A 187 22.44 -7.15 11.12
N ALA A 188 22.89 -6.12 10.39
CA ALA A 188 23.85 -6.27 9.31
C ALA A 188 25.31 -6.36 9.76
N HIS A 189 25.60 -6.06 11.05
CA HIS A 189 26.93 -6.09 11.66
C HIS A 189 26.88 -6.84 13.01
N PRO A 190 26.63 -8.18 12.99
CA PRO A 190 26.52 -9.01 14.21
C PRO A 190 27.85 -9.20 14.94
#